data_4cfee10103cd0dc2222d5054dea8273a
#
_entry.id   4cfee10103cd0dc2222d5054dea8273a
#
_cell.length_a   1.000
_cell.length_b   1.000
_cell.length_c   1.000
_cell.angle_alpha   90.00
_cell.angle_beta   90.00
_cell.angle_gamma   90.00
#
_symmetry.space_group_name_H-M   'P 1'
#
loop_
_entity.id
_entity.type
_entity.pdbx_description
1 polymer ?
#
loop_
_entity_poly.entity_id
_entity_poly.type
_entity_poly.pdbx_seq_one_letter_code
_entity_poly.pdbx_strand_id
1 'polypeptide(L)'
;QAISVRDVNRSADFYSRILKLQEITNRSKFDGVRWFSIGEGKELHLISIVKENVSLNKAIHLAFTTPDFDAFVAMLEKMNIAYSDWPGTPTKVNIRADGMKQVFFQDPDGYWLEVNSVAQK
;
A
#
# COMPACT_ATOMS: atom_id res chain seq x y z
N GLN A 1 -1.67 11.58 -4.43
CA GLN A 1 -1.98 10.34 -5.16
C GLN A 1 -3.45 9.97 -4.94
N ALA A 2 -4.17 9.73 -6.00
CA ALA A 2 -5.56 9.31 -5.96
C ALA A 2 -5.72 7.95 -6.61
N ILE A 3 -6.49 7.06 -5.97
CA ILE A 3 -6.80 5.75 -6.53
C ILE A 3 -8.30 5.49 -6.47
N SER A 4 -8.81 4.82 -7.49
CA SER A 4 -10.22 4.40 -7.55
C SER A 4 -10.38 3.08 -6.82
N VAL A 5 -11.34 3.01 -5.90
CA VAL A 5 -11.60 1.81 -5.10
C VAL A 5 -13.09 1.44 -5.21
N ARG A 6 -13.41 0.16 -5.03
CA ARG A 6 -14.80 -0.31 -5.11
C ARG A 6 -15.56 -0.03 -3.83
N ASP A 7 -14.91 -0.17 -2.69
CA ASP A 7 -15.49 0.02 -1.37
C ASP A 7 -14.51 0.83 -0.53
N VAL A 8 -14.82 2.13 -0.34
CA VAL A 8 -13.92 3.04 0.35
C VAL A 8 -13.69 2.62 1.81
N ASN A 9 -14.68 2.03 2.46
CA ASN A 9 -14.54 1.62 3.85
C ASN A 9 -13.61 0.41 3.98
N ARG A 10 -13.72 -0.55 3.07
CA ARG A 10 -12.81 -1.71 3.02
C ARG A 10 -11.38 -1.25 2.74
N SER A 11 -11.19 -0.37 1.78
CA SER A 11 -9.87 0.14 1.44
C SER A 11 -9.29 0.98 2.57
N ALA A 12 -10.10 1.84 3.19
CA ALA A 12 -9.66 2.65 4.33
C ALA A 12 -9.22 1.77 5.50
N ASP A 13 -9.96 0.70 5.79
CA ASP A 13 -9.56 -0.26 6.81
C ASP A 13 -8.21 -0.89 6.50
N PHE A 14 -8.00 -1.30 5.25
CA PHE A 14 -6.73 -1.88 4.81
C PHE A 14 -5.57 -0.90 5.02
N TYR A 15 -5.70 0.33 4.52
CA TYR A 15 -4.61 1.31 4.61
C TYR A 15 -4.33 1.76 6.03
N SER A 16 -5.35 1.82 6.89
CA SER A 16 -5.17 2.14 8.32
C SER A 16 -4.51 1.01 9.08
N ARG A 17 -4.94 -0.24 8.86
CA ARG A 17 -4.51 -1.39 9.67
C ARG A 17 -3.21 -1.99 9.18
N ILE A 18 -3.04 -2.10 7.87
CA ILE A 18 -1.88 -2.77 7.28
C ILE A 18 -0.71 -1.82 7.13
N LEU A 19 -0.94 -0.67 6.52
CA LEU A 19 0.10 0.33 6.29
C LEU A 19 0.20 1.37 7.38
N LYS A 20 -0.70 1.33 8.38
CA LYS A 20 -0.70 2.24 9.52
C LYS A 20 -0.77 3.70 9.14
N LEU A 21 -1.41 4.00 8.01
CA LEU A 21 -1.58 5.38 7.57
C LEU A 21 -2.60 6.09 8.45
N GLN A 22 -2.35 7.36 8.73
CA GLN A 22 -3.27 8.19 9.49
C GLN A 22 -4.31 8.80 8.56
N GLU A 23 -5.59 8.59 8.88
CA GLU A 23 -6.66 9.24 8.15
C GLU A 23 -6.71 10.71 8.49
N ILE A 24 -6.89 11.56 7.46
CA ILE A 24 -6.98 13.01 7.57
C ILE A 24 -8.33 13.48 7.04
N THR A 25 -8.67 14.74 7.34
CA THR A 25 -9.94 15.32 6.92
C THR A 25 -10.06 15.37 5.40
N ASN A 26 -11.17 14.82 4.88
CA ASN A 26 -11.52 14.93 3.46
C ASN A 26 -12.04 16.34 3.17
N ARG A 27 -11.18 17.18 2.60
CA ARG A 27 -11.53 18.56 2.28
C ARG A 27 -12.36 18.71 1.00
N SER A 28 -12.52 17.62 0.22
CA SER A 28 -13.36 17.63 -0.97
C SER A 28 -14.83 17.66 -0.65
N LYS A 29 -15.22 17.16 0.53
CA LYS A 29 -16.61 17.03 1.01
C LYS A 29 -17.47 16.09 0.17
N PHE A 30 -16.89 15.31 -0.73
CA PHE A 30 -17.63 14.27 -1.45
C PHE A 30 -17.77 13.02 -0.61
N ASP A 31 -18.98 12.46 -0.55
CA ASP A 31 -19.18 11.14 0.04
C ASP A 31 -18.47 10.07 -0.80
N GLY A 32 -18.04 8.99 -0.16
CA GLY A 32 -17.33 7.92 -0.87
C GLY A 32 -15.87 8.23 -1.13
N VAL A 33 -15.32 9.25 -0.48
CA VAL A 33 -13.91 9.64 -0.58
C VAL A 33 -13.32 9.72 0.82
N ARG A 34 -12.14 9.11 1.02
CA ARG A 34 -11.40 9.18 2.29
C ARG A 34 -9.93 9.46 2.01
N TRP A 35 -9.35 10.31 2.84
CA TRP A 35 -7.99 10.80 2.66
C TRP A 35 -7.08 10.31 3.77
N PHE A 36 -5.85 9.97 3.41
CA PHE A 36 -4.81 9.53 4.33
C PHE A 36 -3.52 10.30 4.11
N SER A 37 -2.77 10.53 5.19
CA SER A 37 -1.42 11.06 5.10
C SER A 37 -0.45 9.93 4.75
N ILE A 38 0.44 10.18 3.79
CA ILE A 38 1.53 9.25 3.46
C ILE A 38 2.90 9.84 3.79
N GLY A 39 2.90 10.86 4.66
CA GLY A 39 4.13 11.50 5.12
C GLY A 39 4.60 12.64 4.25
N GLU A 40 5.41 13.51 4.79
CA GLU A 40 6.04 14.65 4.08
C GLU A 40 5.03 15.57 3.38
N GLY A 41 3.84 15.73 3.96
CA GLY A 41 2.78 16.56 3.37
C GLY A 41 2.06 15.94 2.19
N LYS A 42 2.39 14.69 1.86
CA LYS A 42 1.74 13.96 0.76
C LYS A 42 0.49 13.25 1.25
N GLU A 43 -0.47 13.04 0.34
CA GLU A 43 -1.76 12.47 0.67
C GLU A 43 -2.14 11.34 -0.29
N LEU A 44 -2.86 10.36 0.23
CA LEU A 44 -3.50 9.31 -0.55
C LEU A 44 -5.01 9.51 -0.46
N HIS A 45 -5.66 9.65 -1.60
CA HIS A 45 -7.13 9.81 -1.69
C HIS A 45 -7.73 8.53 -2.24
N LEU A 46 -8.62 7.91 -1.45
CA LEU A 46 -9.39 6.74 -1.88
C LEU A 46 -10.74 7.22 -2.40
N ILE A 47 -11.05 6.91 -3.65
CA ILE A 47 -12.23 7.44 -4.34
C ILE A 47 -13.08 6.28 -4.84
N SER A 48 -14.27 6.11 -4.25
CA SER A 48 -15.18 5.03 -4.64
C SER A 48 -16.32 5.48 -5.57
N ILE A 49 -16.40 6.77 -5.86
CA ILE A 49 -17.46 7.32 -6.70
C ILE A 49 -17.19 7.16 -8.21
N VAL A 50 -15.96 6.81 -8.57
CA VAL A 50 -15.58 6.57 -9.96
C VAL A 50 -15.74 5.07 -10.23
N LYS A 51 -16.58 4.72 -11.22
CA LYS A 51 -16.92 3.33 -11.54
C LYS A 51 -16.23 2.84 -12.82
N GLU A 52 -15.09 3.39 -13.13
CA GLU A 52 -14.33 2.98 -14.32
C GLU A 52 -13.49 1.75 -14.04
N ASN A 53 -13.30 0.93 -15.07
CA ASN A 53 -12.36 -0.19 -15.01
C ASN A 53 -10.94 0.36 -15.00
N VAL A 54 -10.16 -0.05 -14.02
CA VAL A 54 -8.77 0.37 -13.88
C VAL A 54 -7.88 -0.81 -14.29
N SER A 55 -6.96 -0.56 -15.23
CA SER A 55 -5.94 -1.54 -15.58
C SER A 55 -4.81 -1.45 -14.56
N LEU A 56 -4.54 -2.55 -13.87
CA LEU A 56 -3.55 -2.60 -12.81
C LEU A 56 -2.29 -3.30 -13.30
N ASN A 57 -1.14 -2.67 -13.06
CA ASN A 57 0.15 -3.17 -13.51
C ASN A 57 1.15 -3.02 -12.36
N LYS A 58 1.89 -4.08 -12.08
CA LYS A 58 2.87 -4.10 -10.99
C LYS A 58 3.97 -3.04 -11.15
N ALA A 59 4.28 -2.65 -12.40
CA ALA A 59 5.26 -1.59 -12.66
C ALA A 59 4.77 -0.22 -12.17
N ILE A 60 3.46 -0.07 -11.98
CA ILE A 60 2.85 1.13 -11.41
C ILE A 60 2.40 0.77 -10.02
N HIS A 61 3.15 1.18 -9.00
CA HIS A 61 2.86 0.83 -7.62
C HIS A 61 3.15 2.00 -6.68
N LEU A 62 2.52 1.94 -5.50
CA LEU A 62 2.80 2.85 -4.40
C LEU A 62 3.89 2.23 -3.53
N ALA A 63 4.87 3.03 -3.13
CA ALA A 63 5.98 2.56 -2.30
C ALA A 63 5.95 3.22 -0.92
N PHE A 64 6.17 2.41 0.12
CA PHE A 64 6.20 2.86 1.51
C PHE A 64 7.45 2.30 2.18
N THR A 65 8.03 3.07 3.11
CA THR A 65 9.19 2.63 3.89
C THR A 65 8.75 2.31 5.31
N THR A 66 9.27 1.21 5.87
CA THR A 66 9.02 0.85 7.26
C THR A 66 10.34 0.77 8.04
N PRO A 67 10.38 1.27 9.29
CA PRO A 67 11.58 1.15 10.13
C PRO A 67 11.84 -0.27 10.63
N ASP A 68 10.81 -1.13 10.64
CA ASP A 68 10.95 -2.53 11.07
C ASP A 68 10.37 -3.45 10.00
N PHE A 69 11.19 -3.75 9.01
CA PHE A 69 10.77 -4.54 7.86
C PHE A 69 10.39 -5.97 8.24
N ASP A 70 11.17 -6.60 9.11
CA ASP A 70 10.92 -8.00 9.48
C ASP A 70 9.60 -8.13 10.25
N ALA A 71 9.28 -7.18 11.13
CA ALA A 71 8.00 -7.15 11.82
C ALA A 71 6.83 -6.93 10.84
N PHE A 72 7.05 -6.11 9.82
CA PHE A 72 6.02 -5.88 8.80
C PHE A 72 5.70 -7.16 8.02
N VAL A 73 6.74 -7.89 7.59
CA VAL A 73 6.55 -9.14 6.86
C VAL A 73 5.86 -10.18 7.74
N ALA A 74 6.25 -10.27 9.02
CA ALA A 74 5.60 -11.18 9.98
C ALA A 74 4.11 -10.84 10.14
N MET A 75 3.75 -9.57 10.12
CA MET A 75 2.36 -9.12 10.17
C MET A 75 1.58 -9.56 8.93
N LEU A 76 2.19 -9.43 7.73
CA LEU A 76 1.55 -9.88 6.49
C LEU A 76 1.23 -11.38 6.56
N GLU A 77 2.17 -12.18 7.06
CA GLU A 77 1.96 -13.62 7.23
C GLU A 77 0.87 -13.91 8.25
N LYS A 78 0.87 -13.22 9.38
CA LYS A 78 -0.14 -13.38 10.42
C LYS A 78 -1.54 -13.07 9.91
N MET A 79 -1.67 -12.10 9.01
CA MET A 79 -2.95 -11.67 8.45
C MET A 79 -3.29 -12.40 7.14
N ASN A 80 -2.50 -13.37 6.73
CA ASN A 80 -2.67 -14.16 5.51
C ASN A 80 -2.73 -13.28 4.25
N ILE A 81 -1.90 -12.24 4.21
CA ILE A 81 -1.77 -11.38 3.03
C ILE A 81 -0.61 -11.92 2.19
N ALA A 82 -0.92 -12.31 0.94
CA ALA A 82 0.08 -12.82 0.02
C ALA A 82 1.07 -11.70 -0.37
N TYR A 83 2.35 -12.03 -0.39
CA TYR A 83 3.41 -11.11 -0.83
C TYR A 83 4.46 -11.87 -1.63
N SER A 84 5.26 -11.14 -2.37
CA SER A 84 6.30 -11.73 -3.23
C SER A 84 7.46 -10.78 -3.44
N ASP A 85 8.53 -11.30 -4.08
CA ASP A 85 9.58 -10.45 -4.64
C ASP A 85 9.09 -9.84 -5.97
N TRP A 86 9.95 -9.09 -6.65
CA TRP A 86 9.58 -8.44 -7.91
C TRP A 86 9.19 -9.46 -9.01
N PRO A 87 9.95 -10.55 -9.22
CA PRO A 87 9.53 -11.54 -10.22
C PRO A 87 8.24 -12.29 -9.88
N GLY A 88 7.75 -12.19 -8.65
CA GLY A 88 6.50 -12.82 -8.24
C GLY A 88 6.66 -14.15 -7.51
N THR A 89 7.85 -14.45 -6.99
CA THR A 89 8.09 -15.66 -6.20
C THR A 89 7.34 -15.54 -4.86
N PRO A 90 6.37 -16.43 -4.58
CA PRO A 90 5.59 -16.32 -3.35
C PRO A 90 6.45 -16.38 -2.09
N THR A 91 6.13 -15.54 -1.12
CA THR A 91 6.77 -15.46 0.20
C THR A 91 8.26 -15.14 0.17
N LYS A 92 8.75 -14.58 -0.93
CA LYS A 92 10.15 -14.21 -1.07
C LYS A 92 10.34 -12.71 -0.92
N VAL A 93 11.36 -12.31 -0.16
CA VAL A 93 11.77 -10.92 0.02
C VAL A 93 12.81 -10.59 -1.05
N ASN A 94 12.64 -9.44 -1.70
CA ASN A 94 13.63 -8.93 -2.63
C ASN A 94 14.71 -8.18 -1.85
N ILE A 95 15.99 -8.49 -2.10
CA ILE A 95 17.10 -7.78 -1.47
C ILE A 95 17.88 -7.07 -2.56
N ARG A 96 17.87 -5.73 -2.52
CA ARG A 96 18.60 -4.91 -3.48
C ARG A 96 20.09 -4.99 -3.23
N ALA A 97 20.88 -4.59 -4.24
CA ALA A 97 22.34 -4.60 -4.14
C ALA A 97 22.85 -3.74 -2.98
N ASP A 98 22.11 -2.69 -2.59
CA ASP A 98 22.45 -1.83 -1.45
C ASP A 98 21.99 -2.38 -0.09
N GLY A 99 21.41 -3.59 -0.07
CA GLY A 99 20.91 -4.24 1.14
C GLY A 99 19.48 -3.88 1.51
N MET A 100 18.85 -2.97 0.78
CA MET A 100 17.45 -2.63 1.03
C MET A 100 16.53 -3.81 0.72
N LYS A 101 15.66 -4.16 1.67
CA LYS A 101 14.70 -5.25 1.49
C LYS A 101 13.38 -4.69 0.97
N GLN A 102 12.71 -5.45 0.11
CA GLN A 102 11.44 -5.04 -0.50
C GLN A 102 10.49 -6.23 -0.55
N VAL A 103 9.20 -5.97 -0.31
CA VAL A 103 8.12 -6.93 -0.60
C VAL A 103 7.04 -6.22 -1.40
N PHE A 104 6.37 -7.00 -2.25
CA PHE A 104 5.29 -6.53 -3.10
C PHE A 104 4.01 -7.29 -2.76
N PHE A 105 2.91 -6.59 -2.62
CA PHE A 105 1.60 -7.18 -2.34
C PHE A 105 0.51 -6.28 -2.91
N GLN A 106 -0.73 -6.73 -2.83
CA GLN A 106 -1.86 -6.00 -3.43
C GLN A 106 -2.85 -5.57 -2.35
N ASP A 107 -3.47 -4.40 -2.57
CA ASP A 107 -4.57 -3.95 -1.75
C ASP A 107 -5.88 -4.68 -2.15
N PRO A 108 -7.03 -4.42 -1.48
CA PRO A 108 -8.28 -5.11 -1.78
C PRO A 108 -8.78 -4.93 -3.22
N ASP A 109 -8.37 -3.89 -3.92
CA ASP A 109 -8.74 -3.64 -5.31
C ASP A 109 -7.71 -4.12 -6.32
N GLY A 110 -6.60 -4.69 -5.84
CA GLY A 110 -5.54 -5.22 -6.69
C GLY A 110 -4.43 -4.23 -7.00
N TYR A 111 -4.44 -3.04 -6.42
CA TYR A 111 -3.33 -2.10 -6.59
C TYR A 111 -2.06 -2.67 -5.98
N TRP A 112 -0.96 -2.57 -6.73
CA TRP A 112 0.32 -3.05 -6.25
C TRP A 112 0.95 -2.07 -5.27
N LEU A 113 1.48 -2.63 -4.19
CA LEU A 113 2.13 -1.89 -3.11
C LEU A 113 3.51 -2.48 -2.89
N GLU A 114 4.48 -1.59 -2.66
CA GLU A 114 5.82 -1.97 -2.24
C GLU A 114 6.03 -1.47 -0.82
N VAL A 115 6.53 -2.32 0.06
CA VAL A 115 7.07 -1.88 1.36
C VAL A 115 8.54 -2.24 1.40
N ASN A 116 9.37 -1.26 1.75
CA ASN A 116 10.80 -1.44 1.79
C ASN A 116 11.38 -1.06 3.16
N SER A 117 12.56 -1.57 3.42
CA SER A 117 13.32 -1.21 4.62
C SER A 117 14.00 0.13 4.42
N VAL A 118 14.42 0.73 5.55
CA VAL A 118 15.27 1.92 5.48
C VAL A 118 16.58 1.52 4.81
N ALA A 119 17.09 2.39 3.93
CA ALA A 119 18.35 2.13 3.25
C ALA A 119 19.49 1.91 4.25
N GLN A 120 20.27 0.87 4.01
CA GLN A 120 21.47 0.61 4.81
C GLN A 120 22.56 1.60 4.42
N LYS A 121 23.12 2.29 5.41
CA LYS A 121 24.23 3.23 5.18
C LYS A 121 25.58 2.53 5.36
#